data_037e9a5719cd66177d80cad9b0c72bd2
#
_entry.id   037e9a5719cd66177d80cad9b0c72bd2
#
_cell.length_a   1.000
_cell.length_b   1.000
_cell.length_c   1.000
_cell.angle_alpha   90.00
_cell.angle_beta   90.00
_cell.angle_gamma   90.00
#
_symmetry.space_group_name_H-M   'P 1'
#
loop_
_entity.id
_entity.type
_entity.pdbx_description
1 polymer ?
#
loop_
_entity_poly.entity_id
_entity_poly.type
_entity_poly.pdbx_seq_one_letter_code
_entity_poly.pdbx_strand_id
1 'polypeptide(L)'
;MEGRMSVTLDQILMLTGRLDDASGFDSARERFRRFLLDHVREPAMARVLIDECRHAPGDTHRRALQDLVVLLGRFMGFHARFGSQSQPVATWGSGEWRSPALHVLVEVRGDPPDRTGLVALADTVTVKPASPTEPHPPVVGLCVMTSLVASRPGLESTTASSRPVTVVSLSALLSVTALVDASRATHEDVVRLLTSSAPLGFIMELLGRCVDERTLLTPG
;
A
#
# COMPACT_ATOMS: atom_id res chain seq x y z
N MET A 1 -11.25 -15.45 -28.76
CA MET A 1 -10.16 -15.08 -27.84
C MET A 1 -9.78 -13.65 -28.19
N GLU A 2 -10.44 -12.69 -27.58
CA GLU A 2 -10.05 -11.28 -27.71
C GLU A 2 -8.78 -11.09 -26.92
N GLY A 3 -7.68 -10.80 -27.60
CA GLY A 3 -6.42 -10.45 -26.98
C GLY A 3 -6.60 -9.14 -26.19
N ARG A 4 -6.75 -9.25 -24.87
CA ARG A 4 -6.70 -8.12 -23.96
C ARG A 4 -5.34 -7.43 -24.17
N MET A 5 -5.31 -6.33 -24.91
CA MET A 5 -4.11 -5.51 -25.02
C MET A 5 -3.77 -5.04 -23.62
N SER A 6 -2.73 -5.62 -23.02
CA SER A 6 -2.21 -5.14 -21.74
C SER A 6 -1.43 -3.86 -22.03
N VAL A 7 -1.94 -2.73 -21.54
CA VAL A 7 -1.23 -1.45 -21.59
C VAL A 7 -0.02 -1.54 -20.67
N THR A 8 1.17 -1.23 -21.17
CA THR A 8 2.41 -1.23 -20.38
C THR A 8 2.57 0.09 -19.61
N LEU A 9 3.36 0.08 -18.56
CA LEU A 9 3.69 1.28 -17.80
C LEU A 9 4.30 2.37 -18.68
N ASP A 10 5.22 2.01 -19.58
CA ASP A 10 5.85 2.97 -20.48
C ASP A 10 4.83 3.66 -21.40
N GLN A 11 3.84 2.93 -21.90
CA GLN A 11 2.76 3.52 -22.69
C GLN A 11 1.93 4.52 -21.88
N ILE A 12 1.65 4.19 -20.62
CA ILE A 12 0.94 5.11 -19.71
C ILE A 12 1.78 6.35 -19.44
N LEU A 13 3.08 6.19 -19.17
CA LEU A 13 3.99 7.29 -18.92
C LEU A 13 4.21 8.18 -20.16
N MET A 14 4.19 7.61 -21.37
CA MET A 14 4.20 8.39 -22.60
C MET A 14 2.97 9.29 -22.73
N LEU A 15 1.79 8.83 -22.31
CA LEU A 15 0.55 9.61 -22.37
C LEU A 15 0.46 10.66 -21.25
N THR A 16 0.93 10.32 -20.06
CA THR A 16 0.80 11.19 -18.88
C THR A 16 1.95 12.18 -18.73
N GLY A 17 3.11 11.86 -19.30
CA GLY A 17 4.33 12.62 -19.15
C GLY A 17 5.19 12.14 -17.97
N ARG A 18 6.37 12.78 -17.82
CA ARG A 18 7.31 12.48 -16.74
C ARG A 18 6.68 12.82 -15.39
N LEU A 19 6.58 11.84 -14.51
CA LEU A 19 6.07 12.04 -13.17
C LEU A 19 7.08 12.81 -12.33
N ASP A 20 6.69 14.01 -11.93
CA ASP A 20 7.45 14.88 -11.03
C ASP A 20 6.57 15.26 -9.83
N ASP A 21 7.12 16.06 -8.94
CA ASP A 21 6.44 16.55 -7.76
C ASP A 21 5.78 17.92 -8.00
N ALA A 22 5.59 18.31 -9.28
CA ALA A 22 4.92 19.55 -9.63
C ALA A 22 3.48 19.53 -9.09
N SER A 23 3.13 20.59 -8.37
CA SER A 23 1.77 20.79 -7.88
C SER A 23 0.89 21.33 -9.01
N GLY A 24 -0.32 20.78 -9.13
CA GLY A 24 -1.31 21.29 -10.08
C GLY A 24 -2.31 20.20 -10.45
N PHE A 25 -3.55 20.63 -10.67
CA PHE A 25 -4.67 19.73 -10.99
C PHE A 25 -4.47 18.89 -12.26
N ASP A 26 -3.63 19.38 -13.18
CA ASP A 26 -3.31 18.70 -14.44
C ASP A 26 -1.81 18.37 -14.58
N SER A 27 -1.12 18.17 -13.46
CA SER A 27 0.26 17.68 -13.48
C SER A 27 0.34 16.27 -14.09
N ALA A 28 1.51 15.89 -14.59
CA ALA A 28 1.73 14.55 -15.12
C ALA A 28 1.35 13.48 -14.11
N ARG A 29 1.68 13.70 -12.83
CA ARG A 29 1.35 12.78 -11.75
C ARG A 29 -0.16 12.68 -11.51
N GLU A 30 -0.91 13.77 -11.57
CA GLU A 30 -2.36 13.74 -11.40
C GLU A 30 -3.06 13.07 -12.60
N ARG A 31 -2.56 13.23 -13.84
CA ARG A 31 -3.04 12.48 -14.99
C ARG A 31 -2.78 10.98 -14.84
N PHE A 32 -1.61 10.59 -14.36
CA PHE A 32 -1.26 9.20 -14.06
C PHE A 32 -2.20 8.62 -13.00
N ARG A 33 -2.41 9.29 -11.88
CA ARG A 33 -3.31 8.87 -10.80
C ARG A 33 -4.76 8.70 -11.28
N ARG A 34 -5.23 9.63 -12.10
CA ARG A 34 -6.55 9.54 -12.73
C ARG A 34 -6.63 8.31 -13.63
N PHE A 35 -5.61 8.09 -14.46
CA PHE A 35 -5.53 6.88 -15.27
C PHE A 35 -5.60 5.61 -14.40
N LEU A 36 -4.86 5.55 -13.30
CA LEU A 36 -4.91 4.41 -12.38
C LEU A 36 -6.32 4.18 -11.83
N LEU A 37 -7.00 5.23 -11.39
CA LEU A 37 -8.35 5.14 -10.82
C LEU A 37 -9.39 4.67 -11.83
N ASP A 38 -9.24 5.07 -13.10
CA ASP A 38 -10.23 4.82 -14.15
C ASP A 38 -10.02 3.47 -14.85
N HIS A 39 -8.77 3.04 -14.98
CA HIS A 39 -8.43 1.91 -15.85
C HIS A 39 -7.86 0.70 -15.09
N VAL A 40 -7.18 0.87 -13.97
CA VAL A 40 -6.64 -0.25 -13.19
C VAL A 40 -7.70 -0.74 -12.21
N ARG A 41 -8.49 -1.71 -12.67
CA ARG A 41 -9.66 -2.22 -11.93
C ARG A 41 -9.44 -3.58 -11.28
N GLU A 42 -8.37 -4.25 -11.63
CA GLU A 42 -8.05 -5.61 -11.17
C GLU A 42 -6.67 -5.62 -10.48
N PRO A 43 -6.50 -6.33 -9.35
CA PRO A 43 -5.22 -6.47 -8.67
C PRO A 43 -4.12 -7.03 -9.57
N ALA A 44 -4.47 -7.93 -10.49
CA ALA A 44 -3.54 -8.53 -11.44
C ALA A 44 -2.88 -7.46 -12.34
N MET A 45 -3.67 -6.48 -12.83
CA MET A 45 -3.13 -5.39 -13.64
C MET A 45 -2.20 -4.49 -12.81
N ALA A 46 -2.60 -4.14 -11.58
CA ALA A 46 -1.75 -3.36 -10.68
C ALA A 46 -0.42 -4.08 -10.42
N ARG A 47 -0.44 -5.40 -10.24
CA ARG A 47 0.76 -6.21 -10.02
C ARG A 47 1.72 -6.16 -11.22
N VAL A 48 1.22 -6.28 -12.44
CA VAL A 48 2.05 -6.19 -13.65
C VAL A 48 2.74 -4.82 -13.71
N LEU A 49 2.00 -3.72 -13.51
CA LEU A 49 2.58 -2.37 -13.51
C LEU A 49 3.60 -2.16 -12.38
N ILE A 50 3.35 -2.74 -11.19
CA ILE A 50 4.30 -2.72 -10.07
C ILE A 50 5.59 -3.47 -10.43
N ASP A 51 5.48 -4.63 -11.05
CA ASP A 51 6.64 -5.41 -11.47
C ASP A 51 7.45 -4.66 -12.55
N GLU A 52 6.80 -3.98 -13.49
CA GLU A 52 7.47 -3.10 -14.45
C GLU A 52 8.22 -1.95 -13.76
N CYS A 53 7.60 -1.28 -12.76
CA CYS A 53 8.27 -0.25 -11.96
C CYS A 53 9.53 -0.75 -11.26
N ARG A 54 9.53 -1.98 -10.76
CA ARG A 54 10.65 -2.56 -9.99
C ARG A 54 11.85 -2.90 -10.87
N HIS A 55 11.62 -3.17 -12.15
CA HIS A 55 12.69 -3.49 -13.09
C HIS A 55 13.25 -2.26 -13.81
N ALA A 56 12.59 -1.11 -13.71
CA ALA A 56 13.01 0.13 -14.34
C ALA A 56 13.56 1.12 -13.30
N PRO A 57 14.83 1.55 -13.42
CA PRO A 57 15.38 2.54 -12.50
C PRO A 57 14.85 3.95 -12.81
N GLY A 58 14.78 4.80 -11.80
CA GLY A 58 14.52 6.21 -11.96
C GLY A 58 13.37 6.77 -11.15
N ASP A 59 13.36 8.08 -10.98
CA ASP A 59 12.41 8.79 -10.14
C ASP A 59 10.96 8.66 -10.62
N THR A 60 10.75 8.66 -11.93
CA THR A 60 9.42 8.48 -12.53
C THR A 60 8.81 7.13 -12.14
N HIS A 61 9.57 6.04 -12.26
CA HIS A 61 9.12 4.70 -11.89
C HIS A 61 8.92 4.55 -10.38
N ARG A 62 9.77 5.18 -9.58
CA ARG A 62 9.61 5.23 -8.13
C ARG A 62 8.31 5.92 -7.72
N ARG A 63 7.98 7.06 -8.36
CA ARG A 63 6.70 7.76 -8.11
C ARG A 63 5.49 6.96 -8.59
N ALA A 64 5.61 6.32 -9.76
CA ALA A 64 4.58 5.41 -10.25
C ALA A 64 4.33 4.26 -9.26
N LEU A 65 5.40 3.65 -8.74
CA LEU A 65 5.34 2.60 -7.74
C LEU A 65 4.65 3.05 -6.45
N GLN A 66 4.96 4.26 -5.97
CA GLN A 66 4.29 4.84 -4.79
C GLN A 66 2.77 4.94 -5.01
N ASP A 67 2.37 5.51 -6.16
CA ASP A 67 0.94 5.69 -6.46
C ASP A 67 0.24 4.33 -6.69
N LEU A 68 0.91 3.35 -7.31
CA LEU A 68 0.39 1.99 -7.47
C LEU A 68 0.21 1.26 -6.12
N VAL A 69 1.14 1.42 -5.19
CA VAL A 69 1.01 0.85 -3.84
C VAL A 69 -0.17 1.48 -3.10
N VAL A 70 -0.36 2.80 -3.20
CA VAL A 70 -1.54 3.46 -2.61
C VAL A 70 -2.83 2.93 -3.23
N LEU A 71 -2.84 2.67 -4.54
CA LEU A 71 -4.00 2.09 -5.24
C LEU A 71 -4.40 0.72 -4.69
N LEU A 72 -3.45 -0.11 -4.23
CA LEU A 72 -3.75 -1.45 -3.69
C LEU A 72 -4.79 -1.41 -2.56
N GLY A 73 -4.87 -0.32 -1.81
CA GLY A 73 -5.89 -0.14 -0.77
C GLY A 73 -7.31 -0.32 -1.28
N ARG A 74 -7.61 0.08 -2.53
CA ARG A 74 -8.95 -0.09 -3.13
C ARG A 74 -9.33 -1.58 -3.27
N PHE A 75 -8.38 -2.40 -3.65
CA PHE A 75 -8.61 -3.84 -3.82
C PHE A 75 -8.77 -4.57 -2.49
N MET A 76 -8.33 -3.95 -1.40
CA MET A 76 -8.49 -4.45 -0.03
C MET A 76 -9.72 -3.85 0.68
N GLY A 77 -10.59 -3.12 -0.04
CA GLY A 77 -11.83 -2.56 0.50
C GLY A 77 -11.72 -1.19 1.17
N PHE A 78 -10.59 -0.48 0.99
CA PHE A 78 -10.43 0.89 1.46
C PHE A 78 -10.74 1.91 0.37
N HIS A 79 -11.11 3.10 0.79
CA HIS A 79 -11.05 4.29 -0.05
C HIS A 79 -9.61 4.81 -0.06
N ALA A 80 -8.90 4.63 -1.17
CA ALA A 80 -7.52 5.07 -1.33
C ALA A 80 -7.45 6.53 -1.80
N ARG A 81 -6.57 7.33 -1.17
CA ARG A 81 -6.27 8.71 -1.57
C ARG A 81 -4.77 8.87 -1.71
N PHE A 82 -4.35 9.43 -2.83
CA PHE A 82 -2.94 9.74 -3.08
C PHE A 82 -2.49 10.95 -2.24
N GLY A 83 -1.24 10.90 -1.77
CA GLY A 83 -0.64 12.01 -1.03
C GLY A 83 -0.47 13.25 -1.90
N SER A 84 -0.64 14.42 -1.30
CA SER A 84 -0.39 15.71 -1.95
C SER A 84 0.88 16.32 -1.40
N GLN A 85 1.79 16.75 -2.25
CA GLN A 85 2.98 17.47 -1.83
C GLN A 85 2.73 18.96 -1.51
N SER A 86 1.51 19.44 -1.77
CA SER A 86 1.16 20.86 -1.60
C SER A 86 0.82 21.25 -0.18
N GLN A 87 0.81 20.33 0.79
CA GLN A 87 0.51 20.67 2.18
C GLN A 87 1.78 20.77 3.02
N PRO A 88 2.03 21.94 3.66
CA PRO A 88 3.27 22.21 4.39
C PRO A 88 3.41 21.51 5.75
N VAL A 89 2.44 20.73 6.16
CA VAL A 89 2.47 19.99 7.43
C VAL A 89 2.79 18.55 7.12
N ALA A 90 3.93 18.05 7.59
CA ALA A 90 4.39 16.66 7.73
C ALA A 90 3.39 15.59 7.27
N THR A 91 2.93 15.69 6.03
CA THR A 91 1.92 14.82 5.48
C THR A 91 2.62 13.65 4.82
N TRP A 92 2.15 12.49 5.14
CA TRP A 92 2.47 11.20 4.58
C TRP A 92 2.74 11.29 3.10
N GLY A 93 3.97 10.99 2.71
CA GLY A 93 4.47 11.25 1.39
C GLY A 93 3.75 10.49 0.29
N SER A 94 3.22 9.29 0.56
CA SER A 94 2.65 8.44 -0.49
C SER A 94 1.13 8.49 -0.56
N GLY A 95 0.41 8.39 0.57
CA GLY A 95 -1.05 8.45 0.54
C GLY A 95 -1.73 7.90 1.79
N GLU A 96 -3.04 7.67 1.69
CA GLU A 96 -3.85 7.16 2.79
C GLU A 96 -4.93 6.19 2.31
N TRP A 97 -5.31 5.25 3.17
CA TRP A 97 -6.44 4.36 3.00
C TRP A 97 -7.46 4.61 4.11
N ARG A 98 -8.71 4.75 3.74
CA ARG A 98 -9.79 5.02 4.70
C ARG A 98 -10.90 4.00 4.58
N SER A 99 -11.36 3.52 5.73
CA SER A 99 -12.62 2.79 5.88
C SER A 99 -13.32 3.24 7.15
N PRO A 100 -14.59 2.85 7.38
CA PRO A 100 -15.26 3.13 8.65
C PRO A 100 -14.54 2.52 9.86
N ALA A 101 -13.78 1.43 9.66
CA ALA A 101 -13.10 0.71 10.73
C ALA A 101 -11.67 1.19 10.97
N LEU A 102 -10.98 1.75 9.96
CA LEU A 102 -9.56 2.04 10.05
C LEU A 102 -9.14 3.15 9.09
N HIS A 103 -8.26 4.05 9.57
CA HIS A 103 -7.53 5.00 8.74
C HIS A 103 -6.04 4.64 8.72
N VAL A 104 -5.50 4.33 7.55
CA VAL A 104 -4.10 3.93 7.35
C VAL A 104 -3.37 5.04 6.62
N LEU A 105 -2.28 5.49 7.21
CA LEU A 105 -1.34 6.41 6.57
C LEU A 105 -0.25 5.58 5.90
N VAL A 106 -0.06 5.73 4.58
CA VAL A 106 0.82 4.88 3.78
C VAL A 106 2.08 5.62 3.37
N GLU A 107 3.22 5.04 3.69
CA GLU A 107 4.52 5.50 3.24
C GLU A 107 5.21 4.40 2.44
N VAL A 108 5.74 4.72 1.25
CA VAL A 108 6.42 3.75 0.38
C VAL A 108 7.89 4.13 0.26
N ARG A 109 8.77 3.20 0.62
CA ARG A 109 10.23 3.43 0.65
C ARG A 109 11.00 2.35 -0.12
N GLY A 110 12.10 2.78 -0.78
CA GLY A 110 13.05 1.87 -1.43
C GLY A 110 13.93 1.17 -0.41
N ASP A 111 14.48 1.95 0.51
CA ASP A 111 15.42 1.48 1.51
C ASP A 111 14.75 1.29 2.87
N PRO A 112 15.28 0.39 3.72
CA PRO A 112 14.82 0.25 5.08
C PRO A 112 14.83 1.61 5.79
N PRO A 113 13.71 2.01 6.43
CA PRO A 113 13.71 3.24 7.18
C PRO A 113 14.72 3.10 8.31
N ASP A 114 15.53 4.11 8.49
CA ASP A 114 16.31 4.25 9.71
C ASP A 114 15.36 4.48 10.90
N ARG A 115 15.91 4.38 12.11
CA ARG A 115 15.12 4.58 13.33
C ARG A 115 14.47 5.97 13.37
N THR A 116 15.12 6.98 12.82
CA THR A 116 14.64 8.37 12.73
C THR A 116 13.43 8.48 11.81
N GLY A 117 13.46 7.81 10.65
CA GLY A 117 12.34 7.77 9.72
C GLY A 117 11.10 7.08 10.27
N LEU A 118 11.28 6.00 11.06
CA LEU A 118 10.16 5.33 11.73
C LEU A 118 9.55 6.19 12.85
N VAL A 119 10.39 6.90 13.61
CA VAL A 119 9.92 7.84 14.64
C VAL A 119 9.13 8.97 14.01
N ALA A 120 9.64 9.60 12.95
CA ALA A 120 8.93 10.65 12.23
C ALA A 120 7.58 10.17 11.68
N LEU A 121 7.52 8.92 11.21
CA LEU A 121 6.29 8.28 10.79
C LEU A 121 5.31 8.12 11.95
N ALA A 122 5.77 7.62 13.08
CA ALA A 122 4.99 7.45 14.29
C ALA A 122 4.48 8.79 14.85
N ASP A 123 5.32 9.82 14.84
CA ASP A 123 4.96 11.18 15.29
C ASP A 123 3.84 11.77 14.42
N THR A 124 3.91 11.56 13.10
CA THR A 124 2.86 12.04 12.18
C THR A 124 1.51 11.36 12.44
N VAL A 125 1.51 10.07 12.77
CA VAL A 125 0.29 9.34 13.20
C VAL A 125 -0.29 9.98 14.47
N THR A 126 0.57 10.53 15.32
CA THR A 126 0.18 11.08 16.63
C THR A 126 -0.39 12.50 16.53
N VAL A 127 0.07 13.31 15.57
CA VAL A 127 -0.28 14.75 15.43
C VAL A 127 -1.70 14.98 14.89
N LYS A 128 -2.39 13.97 14.36
CA LYS A 128 -3.78 14.15 13.92
C LYS A 128 -4.75 13.93 15.09
N PRO A 129 -5.09 14.97 15.88
CA PRO A 129 -6.03 14.83 16.98
C PRO A 129 -7.39 14.49 16.40
N ALA A 130 -7.97 13.41 16.88
CA ALA A 130 -9.39 13.19 16.74
C ALA A 130 -10.10 14.38 17.42
N SER A 131 -11.00 15.04 16.71
CA SER A 131 -11.91 16.00 17.35
C SER A 131 -12.63 15.26 18.49
N PRO A 132 -12.69 15.81 19.70
CA PRO A 132 -13.23 15.09 20.85
C PRO A 132 -14.73 14.76 20.74
N THR A 133 -15.40 15.21 19.69
CA THR A 133 -16.87 15.15 19.55
C THR A 133 -17.37 14.09 18.57
N GLU A 134 -16.49 13.45 17.74
CA GLU A 134 -16.92 12.42 16.81
C GLU A 134 -16.08 11.14 16.97
N PRO A 135 -16.69 9.93 16.91
CA PRO A 135 -15.96 8.69 16.91
C PRO A 135 -15.21 8.55 15.57
N HIS A 136 -13.92 8.87 15.60
CA HIS A 136 -13.07 8.65 14.43
C HIS A 136 -12.46 7.24 14.46
N PRO A 137 -12.30 6.59 13.29
CA PRO A 137 -11.62 5.31 13.24
C PRO A 137 -10.17 5.46 13.74
N PRO A 138 -9.60 4.40 14.34
CA PRO A 138 -8.20 4.41 14.74
C PRO A 138 -7.30 4.72 13.54
N VAL A 139 -6.19 5.42 13.81
CA VAL A 139 -5.19 5.77 12.79
C VAL A 139 -3.95 4.93 13.02
N VAL A 140 -3.45 4.27 11.96
CA VAL A 140 -2.20 3.49 11.98
C VAL A 140 -1.28 3.95 10.86
N GLY A 141 0.03 3.75 11.04
CA GLY A 141 1.04 3.97 10.00
C GLY A 141 1.39 2.65 9.32
N LEU A 142 1.52 2.67 8.00
CA LEU A 142 2.00 1.56 7.18
C LEU A 142 3.20 1.99 6.35
N CYS A 143 4.36 1.40 6.63
CA CYS A 143 5.56 1.59 5.83
C CYS A 143 5.74 0.39 4.91
N VAL A 144 5.64 0.61 3.58
CA VAL A 144 5.80 -0.43 2.57
C VAL A 144 7.20 -0.38 1.99
N MET A 145 7.94 -1.47 2.15
CA MET A 145 9.31 -1.62 1.66
C MET A 145 9.31 -2.23 0.27
N THR A 146 9.91 -1.54 -0.70
CA THR A 146 9.96 -1.99 -2.09
C THR A 146 11.24 -2.74 -2.45
N SER A 147 12.32 -2.59 -1.65
CA SER A 147 13.55 -3.32 -1.85
C SER A 147 13.42 -4.77 -1.40
N LEU A 148 14.10 -5.67 -2.11
CA LEU A 148 14.17 -7.10 -1.80
C LEU A 148 15.20 -7.41 -0.69
N VAL A 149 15.81 -6.42 -0.07
CA VAL A 149 16.73 -6.67 1.03
C VAL A 149 15.94 -7.38 2.11
N ALA A 150 16.27 -8.66 2.27
CA ALA A 150 15.64 -9.56 3.22
C ALA A 150 15.41 -8.82 4.53
N SER A 151 14.16 -8.78 4.94
CA SER A 151 13.75 -8.24 6.23
C SER A 151 14.73 -8.77 7.28
N ARG A 152 15.55 -7.92 7.87
CA ARG A 152 16.24 -8.31 9.09
C ARG A 152 15.15 -8.71 10.06
N PRO A 153 15.15 -9.95 10.56
CA PRO A 153 14.25 -10.32 11.64
C PRO A 153 14.60 -9.37 12.80
N GLY A 154 13.72 -8.46 13.16
CA GLY A 154 13.98 -7.46 14.20
C GLY A 154 13.46 -6.06 13.88
N LEU A 155 12.94 -5.78 12.68
CA LEU A 155 12.25 -4.51 12.38
C LEU A 155 10.73 -4.62 12.66
N GLU A 156 10.37 -5.59 13.47
CA GLU A 156 9.01 -5.82 13.90
C GLU A 156 8.64 -4.74 14.92
N SER A 157 7.64 -3.95 14.56
CA SER A 157 6.87 -3.10 15.47
C SER A 157 7.70 -2.29 16.47
N THR A 158 8.25 -1.17 16.05
CA THR A 158 8.88 -0.24 16.98
C THR A 158 7.81 0.41 17.84
N THR A 159 7.51 -0.20 18.98
CA THR A 159 6.63 0.34 20.04
C THR A 159 7.31 1.48 20.81
N ALA A 160 8.05 2.36 20.14
CA ALA A 160 8.69 3.51 20.78
C ALA A 160 7.76 4.73 20.93
N SER A 161 6.59 4.67 20.32
CA SER A 161 5.53 5.68 20.50
C SER A 161 4.18 4.99 20.66
N SER A 162 3.23 5.68 21.27
CA SER A 162 1.92 5.16 21.66
C SER A 162 1.00 4.74 20.50
N ARG A 163 1.48 4.75 19.26
CA ARG A 163 0.70 4.31 18.08
C ARG A 163 1.50 3.40 17.16
N PRO A 164 0.87 2.32 16.67
CA PRO A 164 1.58 1.30 15.90
C PRO A 164 1.92 1.79 14.48
N VAL A 165 3.19 1.66 14.10
CA VAL A 165 3.63 1.69 12.72
C VAL A 165 3.98 0.27 12.32
N THR A 166 3.30 -0.24 11.30
CA THR A 166 3.56 -1.56 10.74
C THR A 166 4.48 -1.43 9.52
N VAL A 167 5.55 -2.20 9.50
CA VAL A 167 6.46 -2.28 8.36
C VAL A 167 6.18 -3.58 7.61
N VAL A 168 5.91 -3.49 6.31
CA VAL A 168 5.63 -4.65 5.46
C VAL A 168 6.46 -4.61 4.19
N SER A 169 6.81 -5.77 3.64
CA SER A 169 7.37 -5.83 2.30
C SER A 169 6.27 -5.67 1.25
N LEU A 170 6.63 -5.10 0.11
CA LEU A 170 5.71 -5.01 -1.04
C LEU A 170 5.19 -6.39 -1.47
N SER A 171 6.03 -7.43 -1.40
CA SER A 171 5.61 -8.80 -1.71
C SER A 171 4.54 -9.33 -0.76
N ALA A 172 4.66 -9.05 0.55
CA ALA A 172 3.65 -9.44 1.53
C ALA A 172 2.33 -8.69 1.26
N LEU A 173 2.39 -7.39 0.96
CA LEU A 173 1.21 -6.60 0.63
C LEU A 173 0.50 -7.12 -0.63
N LEU A 174 1.25 -7.47 -1.69
CA LEU A 174 0.71 -8.08 -2.90
C LEU A 174 0.06 -9.44 -2.62
N SER A 175 0.63 -10.23 -1.71
CA SER A 175 0.05 -11.51 -1.30
C SER A 175 -1.29 -11.32 -0.58
N VAL A 176 -1.38 -10.36 0.34
CA VAL A 176 -2.64 -10.01 1.02
C VAL A 176 -3.69 -9.54 0.00
N THR A 177 -3.30 -8.67 -0.93
CA THR A 177 -4.22 -8.21 -1.99
C THR A 177 -4.73 -9.36 -2.85
N ALA A 178 -3.88 -10.33 -3.20
CA ALA A 178 -4.27 -11.52 -3.95
C ALA A 178 -5.21 -12.43 -3.16
N LEU A 179 -5.05 -12.54 -1.83
CA LEU A 179 -5.97 -13.31 -0.98
C LEU A 179 -7.36 -12.67 -0.93
N VAL A 180 -7.43 -11.34 -0.87
CA VAL A 180 -8.70 -10.62 -0.91
C VAL A 180 -9.39 -10.79 -2.26
N ASP A 181 -8.64 -10.66 -3.37
CA ASP A 181 -9.15 -10.85 -4.73
C ASP A 181 -9.70 -12.27 -4.95
N ALA A 182 -9.04 -13.28 -4.40
CA ALA A 182 -9.49 -14.67 -4.41
C ALA A 182 -10.61 -14.97 -3.41
N SER A 183 -11.14 -13.96 -2.72
CA SER A 183 -12.16 -14.09 -1.65
C SER A 183 -11.74 -15.02 -0.49
N ARG A 184 -10.43 -15.15 -0.26
CA ARG A 184 -9.85 -15.94 0.84
C ARG A 184 -9.53 -15.10 2.08
N ALA A 185 -9.56 -13.79 1.95
CA ALA A 185 -9.50 -12.83 3.04
C ALA A 185 -10.55 -11.75 2.82
N THR A 186 -11.07 -11.21 3.90
CA THR A 186 -12.04 -10.12 3.89
C THR A 186 -11.38 -8.78 4.22
N HIS A 187 -12.09 -7.68 3.99
CA HIS A 187 -11.67 -6.37 4.47
C HIS A 187 -11.41 -6.38 5.99
N GLU A 188 -12.26 -7.06 6.76
CA GLU A 188 -12.10 -7.16 8.21
C GLU A 188 -10.81 -7.88 8.61
N ASP A 189 -10.43 -8.93 7.88
CA ASP A 189 -9.15 -9.63 8.10
C ASP A 189 -7.97 -8.70 7.82
N VAL A 190 -8.03 -7.86 6.79
CA VAL A 190 -7.00 -6.84 6.52
C VAL A 190 -6.93 -5.80 7.63
N VAL A 191 -8.08 -5.32 8.14
CA VAL A 191 -8.12 -4.39 9.27
C VAL A 191 -7.48 -5.01 10.51
N ARG A 192 -7.80 -6.26 10.83
CA ARG A 192 -7.20 -7.00 11.96
C ARG A 192 -5.69 -7.14 11.78
N LEU A 193 -5.22 -7.48 10.57
CA LEU A 193 -3.80 -7.59 10.26
C LEU A 193 -3.06 -6.28 10.54
N LEU A 194 -3.62 -5.15 10.10
CA LEU A 194 -2.99 -3.83 10.23
C LEU A 194 -3.06 -3.26 11.65
N THR A 195 -4.00 -3.72 12.48
CA THR A 195 -4.18 -3.25 13.86
C THR A 195 -3.61 -4.18 14.92
N SER A 196 -3.22 -5.40 14.53
CA SER A 196 -2.68 -6.38 15.48
C SER A 196 -1.27 -6.01 15.91
N SER A 197 -0.98 -6.18 17.19
CA SER A 197 0.38 -6.08 17.75
C SER A 197 1.24 -7.32 17.46
N ALA A 198 0.62 -8.40 17.01
CA ALA A 198 1.27 -9.64 16.62
C ALA A 198 0.87 -10.08 15.21
N PRO A 199 1.23 -9.31 14.18
CA PRO A 199 0.78 -9.58 12.81
C PRO A 199 1.25 -10.93 12.25
N LEU A 200 2.36 -11.46 12.76
CA LEU A 200 2.93 -12.73 12.29
C LEU A 200 2.01 -13.93 12.57
N GLY A 201 1.38 -13.98 13.73
CA GLY A 201 0.43 -15.06 14.08
C GLY A 201 -0.81 -15.05 13.18
N PHE A 202 -1.33 -13.88 12.87
CA PHE A 202 -2.47 -13.74 11.98
C PHE A 202 -2.11 -14.06 10.51
N ILE A 203 -0.93 -13.65 10.05
CA ILE A 203 -0.42 -14.06 8.72
C ILE A 203 -0.32 -15.58 8.61
N MET A 204 0.16 -16.25 9.64
CA MET A 204 0.23 -17.72 9.69
C MET A 204 -1.15 -18.38 9.66
N GLU A 205 -2.15 -17.79 10.31
CA GLU A 205 -3.53 -18.26 10.25
C GLU A 205 -4.14 -18.09 8.84
N LEU A 206 -3.93 -16.94 8.19
CA LEU A 206 -4.37 -16.72 6.80
C LEU A 206 -3.69 -17.70 5.84
N LEU A 207 -2.39 -17.92 5.99
CA LEU A 207 -1.65 -18.89 5.17
C LEU A 207 -2.12 -20.31 5.45
N GLY A 208 -2.46 -20.66 6.70
CA GLY A 208 -3.02 -21.95 7.06
C GLY A 208 -4.33 -22.25 6.34
N ARG A 209 -5.26 -21.30 6.31
CA ARG A 209 -6.51 -21.42 5.54
C ARG A 209 -6.27 -21.65 4.05
N CYS A 210 -5.22 -21.06 3.48
CA CYS A 210 -4.86 -21.25 2.07
C CYS A 210 -4.28 -22.65 1.79
N VAL A 211 -3.61 -23.28 2.76
CA VAL A 211 -2.99 -24.61 2.60
C VAL A 211 -4.04 -25.70 2.73
N ASP A 212 -4.96 -25.61 3.70
CA ASP A 212 -5.98 -26.63 3.95
C ASP A 212 -6.91 -26.81 2.73
N GLU A 213 -7.25 -25.73 2.03
CA GLU A 213 -8.07 -25.83 0.82
C GLU A 213 -7.36 -26.47 -0.38
N ARG A 214 -6.03 -26.38 -0.47
CA ARG A 214 -5.27 -27.09 -1.53
C ARG A 214 -5.26 -28.59 -1.31
N THR A 215 -5.29 -29.04 -0.07
CA THR A 215 -5.29 -30.47 0.27
C THR A 215 -6.64 -31.12 -0.04
N LEU A 216 -7.73 -30.36 -0.05
CA LEU A 216 -9.08 -30.85 -0.39
C LEU A 216 -9.36 -30.91 -1.90
N LEU A 217 -8.52 -30.33 -2.75
CA LEU A 217 -8.70 -30.26 -4.20
C LEU A 217 -7.81 -31.24 -5.00
N THR A 218 -7.08 -32.13 -4.35
CA THR A 218 -6.38 -33.24 -5.02
C THR A 218 -7.33 -34.44 -5.10
N PRO A 219 -7.98 -34.71 -6.25
CA PRO A 219 -8.67 -35.97 -6.46
C PRO A 219 -7.62 -37.07 -6.56
N GLY A 220 -7.76 -38.09 -5.70
CA GLY A 220 -7.00 -39.32 -5.79
C GLY A 220 -7.33 -40.14 -7.08
#